data_3f5d8720455c53318e1bd8a281dbeb96
#
_entry.id   3f5d8720455c53318e1bd8a281dbeb96
#
_cell.length_a   1.000
_cell.length_b   1.000
_cell.length_c   1.000
_cell.angle_alpha   90.00
_cell.angle_beta   90.00
_cell.angle_gamma   90.00
#
_symmetry.space_group_name_H-M   'P 1'
#
loop_
_entity.id
_entity.type
_entity.pdbx_description
1 polymer ?
#
loop_
_entity_poly.entity_id
_entity_poly.type
_entity_poly.pdbx_seq_one_letter_code
_entity_poly.pdbx_strand_id
1 'polypeptide(L)'
;LQREGFDGRLVRRDAERAELDFIGLMHPQKYIDQIVASVPSSGITRLDADTCLSPGSLEAALRAVGAACSAVDAVVLGESKNAFCAVRPPGHHAETNQAMGFCIFNTVAIAAAYARRRHGVERVAVMDFDVHHGNGTQEMFWSDQNLFFASTHQMPLYPGTGSKSERGEFDNIVNCPLIAGDGSSEFRTAISDVILPGLETFQPDL
;
A
#
# COMPACT_ATOMS: atom_id res chain seq x y z
N LEU A 1 -4.69 -6.13 20.01
CA LEU A 1 -5.00 -7.46 19.44
C LEU A 1 -4.94 -8.63 20.46
N GLN A 2 -4.61 -8.36 21.71
CA GLN A 2 -4.61 -9.36 22.81
C GLN A 2 -5.86 -9.23 23.71
N ARG A 3 -7.01 -8.82 23.16
CA ARG A 3 -8.27 -8.77 23.94
C ARG A 3 -8.93 -10.13 23.96
N GLU A 4 -9.51 -10.49 25.11
CA GLU A 4 -10.37 -11.68 25.28
C GLU A 4 -11.41 -11.76 24.14
N GLY A 5 -11.52 -12.93 23.52
CA GLY A 5 -12.47 -13.22 22.44
C GLY A 5 -11.89 -13.20 21.01
N PHE A 6 -10.67 -12.67 20.80
CA PHE A 6 -10.01 -12.71 19.49
C PHE A 6 -8.98 -13.84 19.36
N ASP A 7 -8.34 -14.26 20.45
CA ASP A 7 -7.20 -15.18 20.42
C ASP A 7 -7.53 -16.58 19.84
N GLY A 8 -8.75 -17.07 20.02
CA GLY A 8 -9.19 -18.35 19.44
C GLY A 8 -9.62 -18.31 17.97
N ARG A 9 -9.61 -17.13 17.34
CA ARG A 9 -10.08 -16.90 15.97
C ARG A 9 -9.00 -16.37 15.02
N LEU A 10 -7.82 -16.07 15.54
CA LEU A 10 -6.71 -15.50 14.79
C LEU A 10 -5.57 -16.50 14.65
N VAL A 11 -5.14 -16.74 13.43
CA VAL A 11 -3.87 -17.37 13.14
C VAL A 11 -2.80 -16.28 13.11
N ARG A 12 -1.91 -16.29 14.09
CA ARG A 12 -0.81 -15.33 14.18
C ARG A 12 0.41 -15.86 13.46
N ARG A 13 1.03 -15.02 12.65
CA ARG A 13 2.27 -15.32 11.94
C ARG A 13 3.26 -14.20 12.16
N ASP A 14 4.53 -14.53 12.30
CA ASP A 14 5.60 -13.55 12.26
C ASP A 14 5.83 -13.10 10.82
N ALA A 15 6.17 -11.82 10.66
CA ALA A 15 6.48 -11.26 9.36
C ALA A 15 7.82 -11.83 8.85
N GLU A 16 7.78 -12.61 7.79
CA GLU A 16 8.97 -13.08 7.10
C GLU A 16 9.65 -11.92 6.37
N ARG A 17 10.96 -12.03 6.16
CA ARG A 17 11.72 -11.04 5.40
C ARG A 17 11.53 -11.28 3.90
N ALA A 18 11.06 -10.28 3.17
CA ALA A 18 11.00 -10.37 1.71
C ALA A 18 12.40 -10.40 1.07
N GLU A 19 12.51 -11.12 -0.03
CA GLU A 19 13.65 -11.00 -0.94
C GLU A 19 13.62 -9.66 -1.67
N LEU A 20 14.79 -9.12 -2.03
CA LEU A 20 14.87 -7.85 -2.77
C LEU A 20 14.18 -7.92 -4.14
N ASP A 21 14.11 -9.08 -4.73
CA ASP A 21 13.42 -9.31 -6.01
C ASP A 21 11.92 -8.98 -5.94
N PHE A 22 11.29 -9.12 -4.76
CA PHE A 22 9.89 -8.71 -4.58
C PHE A 22 9.75 -7.19 -4.62
N ILE A 23 10.71 -6.47 -4.05
CA ILE A 23 10.75 -5.00 -4.14
C ILE A 23 10.89 -4.57 -5.60
N GLY A 24 11.68 -5.31 -6.39
CA GLY A 24 11.91 -5.09 -7.82
C GLY A 24 10.65 -5.21 -8.70
N LEU A 25 9.53 -5.70 -8.17
CA LEU A 25 8.26 -5.74 -8.89
C LEU A 25 7.68 -4.33 -9.14
N MET A 26 7.94 -3.37 -8.25
CA MET A 26 7.37 -2.03 -8.30
C MET A 26 8.41 -0.91 -8.19
N HIS A 27 9.62 -1.22 -7.72
CA HIS A 27 10.71 -0.26 -7.60
C HIS A 27 11.90 -0.69 -8.45
N PRO A 28 12.52 0.20 -9.23
CA PRO A 28 13.69 -0.15 -10.04
C PRO A 28 14.91 -0.43 -9.17
N GLN A 29 15.81 -1.29 -9.67
CA GLN A 29 17.00 -1.73 -8.93
C GLN A 29 17.85 -0.56 -8.44
N LYS A 30 17.98 0.49 -9.24
CA LYS A 30 18.72 1.71 -8.84
C LYS A 30 18.18 2.34 -7.55
N TYR A 31 16.85 2.38 -7.38
CA TYR A 31 16.23 2.90 -6.17
C TYR A 31 16.48 1.98 -4.98
N ILE A 32 16.35 0.67 -5.18
CA ILE A 32 16.62 -0.35 -4.16
C ILE A 32 18.06 -0.21 -3.66
N ASP A 33 19.04 -0.14 -4.57
CA ASP A 33 20.45 0.02 -4.26
C ASP A 33 20.72 1.32 -3.49
N GLN A 34 20.05 2.41 -3.88
CA GLN A 34 20.14 3.69 -3.18
C GLN A 34 19.62 3.59 -1.74
N ILE A 35 18.48 2.96 -1.51
CA ILE A 35 17.93 2.76 -0.16
C ILE A 35 18.88 1.91 0.68
N VAL A 36 19.38 0.77 0.14
CA VAL A 36 20.31 -0.12 0.83
C VAL A 36 21.60 0.63 1.23
N ALA A 37 22.17 1.42 0.31
CA ALA A 37 23.37 2.21 0.55
C ALA A 37 23.15 3.36 1.55
N SER A 38 21.91 3.83 1.70
CA SER A 38 21.56 4.93 2.60
C SER A 38 21.35 4.50 4.06
N VAL A 39 21.31 3.20 4.34
CA VAL A 39 21.12 2.69 5.71
C VAL A 39 22.34 2.99 6.56
N PRO A 40 22.21 3.76 7.64
CA PRO A 40 23.37 4.11 8.47
C PRO A 40 23.78 2.94 9.37
N SER A 41 25.05 2.83 9.70
CA SER A 41 25.54 1.90 10.72
C SER A 41 25.18 2.32 12.15
N SER A 42 24.91 3.63 12.35
CA SER A 42 24.46 4.23 13.62
C SER A 42 23.77 5.56 13.36
N GLY A 43 22.90 5.99 14.26
CA GLY A 43 22.17 7.25 14.11
C GLY A 43 21.07 7.20 13.06
N ILE A 44 20.87 8.29 12.34
CA ILE A 44 19.75 8.48 11.40
C ILE A 44 20.26 9.11 10.11
N THR A 45 19.85 8.56 8.97
CA THR A 45 19.98 9.18 7.64
C THR A 45 18.61 9.69 7.19
N ARG A 46 18.53 10.93 6.72
CA ARG A 46 17.32 11.49 6.14
C ARG A 46 17.27 11.19 4.64
N LEU A 47 16.12 10.70 4.18
CA LEU A 47 15.83 10.52 2.74
C LEU A 47 15.14 11.75 2.17
N ASP A 48 14.25 12.36 2.96
CA ASP A 48 13.60 13.64 2.67
C ASP A 48 13.27 14.41 3.97
N ALA A 49 12.33 15.36 3.92
CA ALA A 49 11.99 16.21 5.06
C ALA A 49 11.41 15.46 6.25
N ASP A 50 10.72 14.35 6.03
CA ASP A 50 9.99 13.58 7.06
C ASP A 50 10.32 12.09 7.08
N THR A 51 11.06 11.56 6.11
CA THR A 51 11.38 10.15 5.98
C THR A 51 12.84 9.88 6.33
N CYS A 52 13.07 9.02 7.33
CA CYS A 52 14.38 8.73 7.86
C CYS A 52 14.66 7.23 7.93
N LEU A 53 15.94 6.87 7.81
CA LEU A 53 16.45 5.52 8.07
C LEU A 53 17.28 5.48 9.35
N SER A 54 17.12 4.42 10.11
CA SER A 54 18.00 3.96 11.18
C SER A 54 18.61 2.60 10.78
N PRO A 55 19.57 2.03 11.53
CA PRO A 55 20.17 0.75 11.17
C PRO A 55 19.17 -0.41 10.94
N GLY A 56 18.03 -0.39 11.63
CA GLY A 56 16.98 -1.43 11.49
C GLY A 56 15.90 -1.13 10.45
N SER A 57 15.90 0.04 9.80
CA SER A 57 14.79 0.47 8.94
C SER A 57 14.62 -0.38 7.70
N LEU A 58 15.71 -0.81 7.07
CA LEU A 58 15.66 -1.71 5.91
C LEU A 58 15.07 -3.07 6.29
N GLU A 59 15.52 -3.65 7.38
CA GLU A 59 14.98 -4.93 7.87
C GLU A 59 13.48 -4.83 8.16
N ALA A 60 13.04 -3.76 8.80
CA ALA A 60 11.62 -3.51 9.07
C ALA A 60 10.82 -3.35 7.76
N ALA A 61 11.33 -2.62 6.79
CA ALA A 61 10.69 -2.43 5.49
C ALA A 61 10.56 -3.76 4.72
N LEU A 62 11.61 -4.58 4.71
CA LEU A 62 11.58 -5.90 4.07
C LEU A 62 10.61 -6.85 4.75
N ARG A 63 10.49 -6.79 6.08
CA ARG A 63 9.48 -7.57 6.81
C ARG A 63 8.05 -7.07 6.55
N ALA A 64 7.86 -5.77 6.40
CA ALA A 64 6.55 -5.23 6.01
C ALA A 64 6.09 -5.77 4.66
N VAL A 65 6.98 -5.78 3.67
CA VAL A 65 6.70 -6.36 2.35
C VAL A 65 6.48 -7.88 2.45
N GLY A 66 7.33 -8.59 3.18
CA GLY A 66 7.20 -10.04 3.36
C GLY A 66 5.88 -10.44 4.02
N ALA A 67 5.44 -9.67 5.03
CA ALA A 67 4.13 -9.89 5.65
C ALA A 67 2.98 -9.71 4.65
N ALA A 68 3.03 -8.69 3.80
CA ALA A 68 1.99 -8.45 2.81
C ALA A 68 1.97 -9.55 1.73
N CYS A 69 3.13 -10.02 1.26
CA CYS A 69 3.23 -11.15 0.33
C CYS A 69 2.70 -12.44 0.97
N SER A 70 3.08 -12.74 2.22
CA SER A 70 2.56 -13.90 2.96
C SER A 70 1.05 -13.82 3.20
N ALA A 71 0.50 -12.61 3.37
CA ALA A 71 -0.94 -12.40 3.48
C ALA A 71 -1.66 -12.71 2.16
N VAL A 72 -1.08 -12.31 1.03
CA VAL A 72 -1.57 -12.68 -0.31
C VAL A 72 -1.54 -14.19 -0.49
N ASP A 73 -0.44 -14.86 -0.17
CA ASP A 73 -0.34 -16.33 -0.23
C ASP A 73 -1.46 -16.99 0.57
N ALA A 74 -1.63 -16.60 1.83
CA ALA A 74 -2.63 -17.19 2.72
C ALA A 74 -4.06 -17.04 2.21
N VAL A 75 -4.39 -15.91 1.57
CA VAL A 75 -5.72 -15.65 1.03
C VAL A 75 -5.93 -16.38 -0.30
N VAL A 76 -4.99 -16.26 -1.23
CA VAL A 76 -5.12 -16.86 -2.56
C VAL A 76 -5.10 -18.39 -2.50
N LEU A 77 -4.31 -18.99 -1.60
CA LEU A 77 -4.26 -20.44 -1.39
C LEU A 77 -5.43 -20.97 -0.54
N GLY A 78 -6.30 -20.09 -0.06
CA GLY A 78 -7.48 -20.46 0.73
C GLY A 78 -7.18 -20.87 2.17
N GLU A 79 -5.98 -20.59 2.69
CA GLU A 79 -5.61 -20.83 4.09
C GLU A 79 -6.35 -19.88 5.05
N SER A 80 -6.69 -18.70 4.57
CA SER A 80 -7.46 -17.69 5.30
C SER A 80 -8.39 -16.93 4.36
N LYS A 81 -9.54 -16.49 4.86
CA LYS A 81 -10.47 -15.65 4.08
C LYS A 81 -10.00 -14.20 3.93
N ASN A 82 -9.21 -13.74 4.87
CA ASN A 82 -8.62 -12.41 4.92
C ASN A 82 -7.37 -12.43 5.81
N ALA A 83 -6.56 -11.39 5.71
CA ALA A 83 -5.38 -11.21 6.53
C ALA A 83 -5.24 -9.75 6.97
N PHE A 84 -4.56 -9.52 8.09
CA PHE A 84 -4.23 -8.19 8.59
C PHE A 84 -2.73 -8.10 8.90
N CYS A 85 -2.03 -7.20 8.24
CA CYS A 85 -0.61 -6.97 8.43
C CYS A 85 -0.39 -5.78 9.38
N ALA A 86 -0.03 -6.06 10.64
CA ALA A 86 0.32 -5.03 11.62
C ALA A 86 1.81 -4.69 11.52
N VAL A 87 2.21 -3.99 10.49
CA VAL A 87 3.63 -3.74 10.15
C VAL A 87 3.98 -2.27 10.09
N ARG A 88 5.28 -1.98 10.14
CA ARG A 88 5.93 -0.70 9.90
C ARG A 88 7.24 -0.95 9.15
N PRO A 89 7.69 0.04 8.32
CA PRO A 89 7.08 1.34 7.97
C PRO A 89 5.80 1.20 7.12
N PRO A 90 5.02 2.30 6.94
CA PRO A 90 3.94 2.34 5.96
C PRO A 90 4.50 2.31 4.53
N GLY A 91 3.64 2.29 3.50
CA GLY A 91 4.10 2.10 2.13
C GLY A 91 3.46 3.01 1.07
N HIS A 92 2.24 3.49 1.26
CA HIS A 92 1.41 4.06 0.21
C HIS A 92 1.91 5.40 -0.37
N HIS A 93 2.79 6.11 0.32
CA HIS A 93 3.42 7.32 -0.20
C HIS A 93 4.70 7.05 -1.00
N ALA A 94 5.35 5.89 -0.86
CA ALA A 94 6.56 5.60 -1.63
C ALA A 94 6.21 5.49 -3.12
N GLU A 95 6.75 6.42 -3.91
CA GLU A 95 6.66 6.41 -5.37
C GLU A 95 7.70 5.48 -5.98
N THR A 96 7.64 5.25 -7.27
CA THR A 96 8.53 4.31 -7.98
C THR A 96 10.01 4.53 -7.64
N ASN A 97 10.43 5.78 -7.52
CA ASN A 97 11.84 6.17 -7.31
C ASN A 97 12.07 7.06 -6.09
N GLN A 98 11.08 7.22 -5.22
CA GLN A 98 11.16 8.18 -4.11
C GLN A 98 10.53 7.63 -2.83
N ALA A 99 11.29 7.66 -1.74
CA ALA A 99 10.79 7.49 -0.38
C ALA A 99 10.22 8.81 0.13
N MET A 100 9.03 8.79 0.69
CA MET A 100 8.39 9.98 1.27
C MET A 100 7.27 9.59 2.23
N GLY A 101 6.80 10.51 3.06
CA GLY A 101 5.67 10.25 3.98
C GLY A 101 5.91 9.06 4.90
N PHE A 102 7.12 8.90 5.43
CA PHE A 102 7.59 7.78 6.24
C PHE A 102 7.67 6.43 5.49
N CYS A 103 7.32 6.39 4.21
CA CYS A 103 7.30 5.18 3.38
C CYS A 103 8.64 5.00 2.66
N ILE A 104 9.16 3.78 2.72
CA ILE A 104 10.42 3.40 2.07
C ILE A 104 10.13 2.62 0.79
N PHE A 105 9.34 1.56 0.88
CA PHE A 105 8.84 0.77 -0.25
C PHE A 105 7.33 0.74 -0.22
N ASN A 106 6.70 0.72 -1.39
CA ASN A 106 5.25 0.66 -1.48
C ASN A 106 4.74 -0.78 -1.27
N THR A 107 4.57 -1.13 -0.01
CA THR A 107 4.22 -2.48 0.42
C THR A 107 2.95 -3.00 -0.25
N VAL A 108 1.90 -2.19 -0.38
CA VAL A 108 0.62 -2.62 -0.96
C VAL A 108 0.71 -2.79 -2.48
N ALA A 109 1.42 -1.91 -3.17
CA ALA A 109 1.65 -2.04 -4.62
C ALA A 109 2.51 -3.27 -4.95
N ILE A 110 3.56 -3.52 -4.14
CA ILE A 110 4.38 -4.73 -4.26
C ILE A 110 3.53 -5.98 -4.03
N ALA A 111 2.66 -6.00 -3.02
CA ALA A 111 1.76 -7.13 -2.76
C ALA A 111 0.79 -7.37 -3.93
N ALA A 112 0.26 -6.32 -4.55
CA ALA A 112 -0.58 -6.43 -5.74
C ALA A 112 0.18 -7.03 -6.94
N ALA A 113 1.38 -6.53 -7.20
CA ALA A 113 2.25 -7.08 -8.25
C ALA A 113 2.68 -8.53 -7.96
N TYR A 114 2.95 -8.85 -6.69
CA TYR A 114 3.26 -10.20 -6.23
C TYR A 114 2.09 -11.17 -6.48
N ALA A 115 0.87 -10.79 -6.14
CA ALA A 115 -0.34 -11.59 -6.38
C ALA A 115 -0.45 -11.97 -7.88
N ARG A 116 -0.25 -11.01 -8.75
CA ARG A 116 -0.26 -11.21 -10.20
C ARG A 116 0.87 -12.12 -10.66
N ARG A 117 2.09 -11.84 -10.22
CA ARG A 117 3.30 -12.56 -10.66
C ARG A 117 3.35 -13.99 -10.14
N ARG A 118 2.98 -14.21 -8.88
CA ARG A 118 3.13 -15.49 -8.18
C ARG A 118 1.94 -16.42 -8.37
N HIS A 119 0.73 -15.85 -8.37
CA HIS A 119 -0.51 -16.63 -8.35
C HIS A 119 -1.35 -16.49 -9.62
N GLY A 120 -0.93 -15.65 -10.57
CA GLY A 120 -1.67 -15.45 -11.81
C GLY A 120 -2.99 -14.69 -11.62
N VAL A 121 -3.15 -14.00 -10.49
CA VAL A 121 -4.26 -13.06 -10.28
C VAL A 121 -4.19 -12.01 -11.37
N GLU A 122 -5.27 -11.76 -12.08
CA GLU A 122 -5.25 -10.82 -13.21
C GLU A 122 -5.51 -9.39 -12.74
N ARG A 123 -6.62 -9.17 -12.03
CA ARG A 123 -7.06 -7.84 -11.60
C ARG A 123 -6.97 -7.70 -10.09
N VAL A 124 -6.24 -6.69 -9.64
CA VAL A 124 -6.09 -6.38 -8.21
C VAL A 124 -6.59 -4.98 -7.92
N ALA A 125 -7.40 -4.85 -6.87
CA ALA A 125 -7.87 -3.56 -6.38
C ALA A 125 -7.25 -3.22 -5.02
N VAL A 126 -6.86 -1.97 -4.86
CA VAL A 126 -6.42 -1.40 -3.59
C VAL A 126 -7.38 -0.29 -3.20
N MET A 127 -7.95 -0.39 -1.99
CA MET A 127 -8.74 0.66 -1.39
C MET A 127 -7.96 1.24 -0.21
N ASP A 128 -7.57 2.50 -0.34
CA ASP A 128 -6.84 3.26 0.66
C ASP A 128 -7.79 4.17 1.44
N PHE A 129 -7.84 4.00 2.75
CA PHE A 129 -8.66 4.81 3.63
C PHE A 129 -7.83 5.54 4.71
N ASP A 130 -6.53 5.68 4.48
CA ASP A 130 -5.71 6.60 5.26
C ASP A 130 -6.21 8.03 5.08
N VAL A 131 -5.98 8.90 6.08
CA VAL A 131 -6.37 10.31 5.98
C VAL A 131 -5.55 11.06 4.93
N HIS A 132 -4.36 10.56 4.59
CA HIS A 132 -3.51 11.09 3.54
C HIS A 132 -3.73 10.33 2.23
N HIS A 133 -3.66 11.02 1.13
CA HIS A 133 -3.71 10.39 -0.20
C HIS A 133 -2.50 9.50 -0.45
N GLY A 134 -2.72 8.26 -0.90
CA GLY A 134 -1.68 7.30 -1.26
C GLY A 134 -1.09 7.57 -2.64
N ASN A 135 -0.38 8.69 -2.79
CA ASN A 135 0.18 9.15 -4.06
C ASN A 135 1.11 8.13 -4.72
N GLY A 136 1.90 7.40 -3.94
CA GLY A 136 2.81 6.38 -4.49
C GLY A 136 2.06 5.19 -5.09
N THR A 137 1.00 4.72 -4.44
CA THR A 137 0.16 3.65 -4.99
C THR A 137 -0.55 4.13 -6.25
N GLN A 138 -1.10 5.35 -6.24
CA GLN A 138 -1.72 5.96 -7.42
C GLN A 138 -0.74 6.05 -8.59
N GLU A 139 0.47 6.56 -8.35
CA GLU A 139 1.51 6.69 -9.39
C GLU A 139 1.85 5.34 -10.01
N MET A 140 2.06 4.31 -9.20
CA MET A 140 2.42 2.98 -9.64
C MET A 140 1.31 2.26 -10.42
N PHE A 141 0.03 2.61 -10.16
CA PHE A 141 -1.12 2.00 -10.82
C PHE A 141 -1.61 2.78 -12.03
N TRP A 142 -1.08 3.98 -12.26
CA TRP A 142 -1.58 4.96 -13.23
C TRP A 142 -1.78 4.41 -14.64
N SER A 143 -0.82 3.61 -15.13
CA SER A 143 -0.78 3.10 -16.51
C SER A 143 -0.99 1.58 -16.60
N ASP A 144 -1.59 0.94 -15.59
CA ASP A 144 -1.89 -0.49 -15.62
C ASP A 144 -3.41 -0.74 -15.50
N GLN A 145 -4.03 -1.13 -16.61
CA GLN A 145 -5.49 -1.39 -16.67
C GLN A 145 -5.97 -2.52 -15.74
N ASN A 146 -5.06 -3.34 -15.21
CA ASN A 146 -5.37 -4.47 -14.33
C ASN A 146 -5.13 -4.15 -12.85
N LEU A 147 -4.77 -2.92 -12.54
CA LEU A 147 -4.62 -2.41 -11.17
C LEU A 147 -5.60 -1.27 -10.94
N PHE A 148 -6.41 -1.38 -9.91
CA PHE A 148 -7.38 -0.37 -9.52
C PHE A 148 -6.99 0.25 -8.19
N PHE A 149 -7.04 1.57 -8.10
CA PHE A 149 -6.79 2.30 -6.86
C PHE A 149 -7.98 3.19 -6.52
N ALA A 150 -8.49 3.05 -5.31
CA ALA A 150 -9.49 3.95 -4.76
C ALA A 150 -9.01 4.54 -3.44
N SER A 151 -9.20 5.83 -3.24
CA SER A 151 -8.77 6.51 -2.02
C SER A 151 -9.85 7.44 -1.47
N THR A 152 -10.08 7.35 -0.15
CA THR A 152 -10.74 8.40 0.62
C THR A 152 -9.68 9.10 1.48
N HIS A 153 -9.52 10.40 1.34
CA HIS A 153 -8.48 11.15 2.05
C HIS A 153 -8.95 12.58 2.30
N GLN A 154 -8.35 13.26 3.25
CA GLN A 154 -8.64 14.67 3.48
C GLN A 154 -7.90 15.56 2.48
N MET A 155 -8.60 16.56 1.95
CA MET A 155 -8.02 17.58 1.08
C MET A 155 -8.55 18.98 1.45
N PRO A 156 -7.68 20.04 1.57
CA PRO A 156 -6.22 19.99 1.38
C PRO A 156 -5.49 19.36 2.58
N LEU A 157 -4.57 18.44 2.31
CA LEU A 157 -3.65 17.84 3.27
C LEU A 157 -2.42 17.31 2.50
N TYR A 158 -1.38 16.85 3.24
CA TYR A 158 -0.25 16.14 2.63
C TYR A 158 -0.74 14.92 1.84
N PRO A 159 -0.16 14.57 0.70
CA PRO A 159 0.92 15.26 -0.03
C PRO A 159 0.43 16.35 -0.98
N GLY A 160 -0.87 16.65 -1.07
CA GLY A 160 -1.46 17.66 -1.93
C GLY A 160 -1.92 17.14 -3.30
N THR A 161 -1.95 15.82 -3.48
CA THR A 161 -2.46 15.11 -4.65
C THR A 161 -3.79 14.41 -4.36
N GLY A 162 -4.39 13.72 -5.30
CA GLY A 162 -5.62 12.95 -5.11
C GLY A 162 -6.89 13.73 -5.45
N SER A 163 -6.82 14.63 -6.43
CA SER A 163 -8.02 15.31 -6.92
C SER A 163 -8.95 14.33 -7.66
N LYS A 164 -10.25 14.62 -7.67
CA LYS A 164 -11.25 13.81 -8.41
C LYS A 164 -10.97 13.71 -9.92
N SER A 165 -10.15 14.60 -10.46
CA SER A 165 -9.77 14.63 -11.87
C SER A 165 -8.59 13.70 -12.20
N GLU A 166 -7.87 13.21 -11.20
CA GLU A 166 -6.80 12.24 -11.36
C GLU A 166 -7.40 10.84 -11.45
N ARG A 167 -7.50 10.30 -12.67
CA ARG A 167 -8.27 9.08 -12.97
C ARG A 167 -7.44 7.93 -13.54
N GLY A 168 -6.14 8.12 -13.79
CA GLY A 168 -5.30 7.15 -14.48
C GLY A 168 -5.59 7.08 -15.99
N GLU A 169 -4.77 6.34 -16.71
CA GLU A 169 -4.91 6.19 -18.17
C GLU A 169 -6.12 5.33 -18.57
N PHE A 170 -6.58 4.46 -17.68
CA PHE A 170 -7.66 3.50 -17.93
C PHE A 170 -8.91 3.76 -17.07
N ASP A 171 -9.03 4.96 -16.50
CA ASP A 171 -10.12 5.29 -15.58
C ASP A 171 -10.13 4.40 -14.31
N ASN A 172 -8.97 3.91 -13.96
CA ASN A 172 -8.71 2.93 -12.92
C ASN A 172 -8.28 3.55 -11.57
N ILE A 173 -8.28 4.87 -11.48
CA ILE A 173 -8.02 5.64 -10.25
C ILE A 173 -9.28 6.37 -9.82
N VAL A 174 -9.70 6.17 -8.57
CA VAL A 174 -10.91 6.77 -8.00
C VAL A 174 -10.56 7.53 -6.73
N ASN A 175 -10.50 8.85 -6.81
CA ASN A 175 -10.21 9.72 -5.67
C ASN A 175 -11.49 10.33 -5.11
N CYS A 176 -11.71 10.16 -3.81
CA CYS A 176 -12.80 10.72 -3.03
C CYS A 176 -12.26 11.65 -1.93
N PRO A 177 -11.79 12.87 -2.29
CA PRO A 177 -11.31 13.82 -1.29
C PRO A 177 -12.46 14.28 -0.39
N LEU A 178 -12.20 14.24 0.91
CA LEU A 178 -13.05 14.72 1.99
C LEU A 178 -12.48 16.04 2.53
N ILE A 179 -13.31 16.87 3.12
CA ILE A 179 -12.85 18.11 3.75
C ILE A 179 -12.70 17.94 5.26
N ALA A 180 -11.95 18.84 5.88
CA ALA A 180 -11.83 18.85 7.35
C ALA A 180 -13.21 19.03 8.00
N GLY A 181 -13.57 18.10 8.88
CA GLY A 181 -14.88 18.08 9.54
C GLY A 181 -15.86 17.06 8.96
N ASP A 182 -15.60 16.51 7.77
CA ASP A 182 -16.35 15.37 7.26
C ASP A 182 -16.22 14.16 8.21
N GLY A 183 -17.30 13.41 8.32
CA GLY A 183 -17.39 12.29 9.26
C GLY A 183 -17.86 10.99 8.61
N SER A 184 -18.51 10.17 9.40
CA SER A 184 -18.97 8.85 8.96
C SER A 184 -19.97 8.91 7.80
N SER A 185 -20.77 9.96 7.70
CA SER A 185 -21.78 10.11 6.65
C SER A 185 -21.10 10.28 5.29
N GLU A 186 -20.21 11.25 5.18
CA GLU A 186 -19.48 11.61 3.95
C GLU A 186 -18.55 10.47 3.52
N PHE A 187 -17.86 9.87 4.49
CA PHE A 187 -17.03 8.69 4.23
C PHE A 187 -17.85 7.52 3.67
N ARG A 188 -19.00 7.20 4.29
CA ARG A 188 -19.87 6.11 3.79
C ARG A 188 -20.42 6.40 2.42
N THR A 189 -20.83 7.65 2.15
CA THR A 189 -21.29 8.08 0.83
C THR A 189 -20.19 7.91 -0.22
N ALA A 190 -18.94 8.31 0.08
CA ALA A 190 -17.82 8.09 -0.83
C ALA A 190 -17.62 6.59 -1.14
N ILE A 191 -17.75 5.73 -0.14
CA ILE A 191 -17.63 4.27 -0.34
C ILE A 191 -18.82 3.74 -1.16
N SER A 192 -20.08 4.00 -0.73
CA SER A 192 -21.26 3.37 -1.33
C SER A 192 -21.56 3.87 -2.75
N ASP A 193 -21.37 5.17 -2.97
CA ASP A 193 -21.88 5.82 -4.19
C ASP A 193 -20.80 5.99 -5.26
N VAL A 194 -19.52 5.85 -4.89
CA VAL A 194 -18.39 6.06 -5.81
C VAL A 194 -17.48 4.85 -5.89
N ILE A 195 -16.91 4.42 -4.75
CA ILE A 195 -15.86 3.39 -4.75
C ILE A 195 -16.44 2.00 -5.06
N LEU A 196 -17.52 1.59 -4.40
CA LEU A 196 -18.12 0.28 -4.65
C LEU A 196 -18.61 0.11 -6.09
N PRO A 197 -19.30 1.07 -6.73
CA PRO A 197 -19.63 0.99 -8.15
C PRO A 197 -18.39 0.89 -9.06
N GLY A 198 -17.30 1.58 -8.72
CA GLY A 198 -16.02 1.45 -9.42
C GLY A 198 -15.43 0.04 -9.33
N LEU A 199 -15.42 -0.53 -8.13
CA LEU A 199 -14.97 -1.91 -7.88
C LEU A 199 -15.87 -2.93 -8.59
N GLU A 200 -17.19 -2.74 -8.56
CA GLU A 200 -18.13 -3.61 -9.28
C GLU A 200 -17.90 -3.57 -10.80
N THR A 201 -17.56 -2.43 -11.36
CA THR A 201 -17.19 -2.28 -12.76
C THR A 201 -15.84 -2.92 -13.08
N PHE A 202 -14.85 -2.71 -12.24
CA PHE A 202 -13.51 -3.25 -12.42
C PHE A 202 -13.45 -4.78 -12.22
N GLN A 203 -14.30 -5.33 -11.35
CA GLN A 203 -14.38 -6.77 -11.03
C GLN A 203 -13.00 -7.36 -10.62
N PRO A 204 -12.41 -6.93 -9.51
CA PRO A 204 -11.12 -7.45 -9.06
C PRO A 204 -11.22 -8.93 -8.70
N ASP A 205 -10.11 -9.65 -8.90
CA ASP A 205 -9.93 -11.03 -8.45
C ASP A 205 -9.40 -11.07 -6.99
N LEU A 206 -8.74 -9.96 -6.56
CA LEU A 206 -8.21 -9.75 -5.22
C LEU A 206 -8.32 -8.28 -4.83
#